data_1c88f1d0d370e11bf5deeeb197dcace2
#
_entry.id   1c88f1d0d370e11bf5deeeb197dcace2
#
_cell.length_a   1.000
_cell.length_b   1.000
_cell.length_c   1.000
_cell.angle_alpha   90.00
_cell.angle_beta   90.00
_cell.angle_gamma   90.00
#
_symmetry.space_group_name_H-M   'P 1'
#
loop_
_entity.id
_entity.type
_entity.pdbx_description
1 polymer ?
#
loop_
_entity_poly.entity_id
_entity_poly.type
_entity_poly.pdbx_seq_one_letter_code
_entity_poly.pdbx_strand_id
1 'polypeptide(L)'
;MSARGTSLTGMPLVSAGILLYRVTDDGLEVLLGHPGGPFYSRKDDDTWTVFKGELDGNEDRYAVALREFEEETGHLPPPDADPIDLGEIVQRGGKHVVAWALEGDLDPDEAASNTFEMEWPPRSGRTAEFPEIDRVGWFDLATASTKIRAAQRPFLERLEAALA
;
A
#
# COMPACT_ATOMS: atom_id res chain seq x y z
N MET A 1 -10.17 8.23 0.91
CA MET A 1 -9.25 8.14 -0.22
C MET A 1 -9.89 8.74 -1.47
N SER A 2 -9.17 9.54 -2.19
CA SER A 2 -9.68 10.17 -3.41
C SER A 2 -9.75 9.14 -4.53
N ALA A 3 -10.86 9.16 -5.29
CA ALA A 3 -11.05 8.29 -6.45
C ALA A 3 -10.62 8.96 -7.76
N ARG A 4 -10.06 10.14 -7.69
CA ARG A 4 -9.71 10.90 -8.90
C ARG A 4 -8.49 10.29 -9.59
N GLY A 5 -8.57 10.11 -10.91
CA GLY A 5 -7.46 9.60 -11.70
C GLY A 5 -6.48 10.67 -12.18
N THR A 6 -6.88 11.95 -12.15
CA THR A 6 -6.03 13.07 -12.58
C THR A 6 -6.26 14.26 -11.66
N SER A 7 -5.24 15.13 -11.57
CA SER A 7 -5.35 16.38 -10.85
C SER A 7 -6.09 17.42 -11.69
N LEU A 8 -6.39 18.58 -11.08
CA LEU A 8 -7.05 19.69 -11.78
C LEU A 8 -6.21 20.26 -12.93
N THR A 9 -4.91 20.02 -12.94
CA THR A 9 -4.01 20.47 -14.00
C THR A 9 -3.93 19.49 -15.16
N GLY A 10 -4.68 18.37 -15.11
CA GLY A 10 -4.62 17.33 -16.12
C GLY A 10 -3.47 16.35 -15.95
N MET A 11 -2.61 16.56 -14.95
CA MET A 11 -1.52 15.63 -14.64
C MET A 11 -2.06 14.40 -13.94
N PRO A 12 -1.53 13.18 -14.22
CA PRO A 12 -1.93 11.99 -13.47
C PRO A 12 -1.66 12.15 -11.99
N LEU A 13 -2.54 11.61 -11.16
CA LEU A 13 -2.29 11.54 -9.73
C LEU A 13 -1.18 10.52 -9.46
N VAL A 14 -0.34 10.84 -8.49
CA VAL A 14 0.76 9.98 -8.07
C VAL A 14 0.54 9.59 -6.61
N SER A 15 0.66 8.31 -6.32
CA SER A 15 0.72 7.79 -4.96
C SER A 15 2.13 7.30 -4.69
N ALA A 16 2.55 7.41 -3.44
CA ALA A 16 3.86 6.94 -2.99
C ALA A 16 3.67 5.95 -1.84
N GLY A 17 4.40 4.86 -1.86
CA GLY A 17 4.21 3.79 -0.89
C GLY A 17 5.47 3.07 -0.48
N ILE A 18 5.30 2.23 0.55
CA ILE A 18 6.35 1.41 1.13
C ILE A 18 5.94 -0.06 1.02
N LEU A 19 6.90 -0.88 0.57
CA LEU A 19 6.82 -2.33 0.64
C LEU A 19 7.82 -2.78 1.69
N LEU A 20 7.34 -3.12 2.88
CA LEU A 20 8.19 -3.64 3.94
C LEU A 20 8.49 -5.10 3.64
N TYR A 21 9.75 -5.51 3.82
CA TYR A 21 10.15 -6.89 3.60
C TYR A 21 11.04 -7.37 4.74
N ARG A 22 11.09 -8.67 4.88
CA ARG A 22 12.01 -9.34 5.82
C ARG A 22 12.49 -10.64 5.20
N VAL A 23 13.65 -11.09 5.66
CA VAL A 23 14.23 -12.37 5.23
C VAL A 23 14.17 -13.31 6.42
N THR A 24 13.51 -14.46 6.24
CA THR A 24 13.39 -15.50 7.25
C THR A 24 14.17 -16.72 6.82
N ASP A 25 14.23 -17.74 7.67
CA ASP A 25 14.85 -19.01 7.32
C ASP A 25 14.16 -19.65 6.11
N ASP A 26 12.89 -19.35 5.89
CA ASP A 26 12.10 -19.87 4.79
C ASP A 26 12.16 -19.00 3.53
N GLY A 27 12.84 -17.85 3.59
CA GLY A 27 13.03 -16.97 2.46
C GLY A 27 12.45 -15.57 2.67
N LEU A 28 12.29 -14.88 1.56
CA LEU A 28 11.82 -13.50 1.54
C LEU A 28 10.31 -13.43 1.75
N GLU A 29 9.90 -12.54 2.65
CA GLU A 29 8.50 -12.21 2.88
C GLU A 29 8.27 -10.73 2.74
N VAL A 30 7.07 -10.36 2.30
CA VAL A 30 6.65 -8.96 2.17
C VAL A 30 5.37 -8.72 2.97
N LEU A 31 5.23 -7.51 3.48
CA LEU A 31 4.05 -7.09 4.24
C LEU A 31 3.10 -6.37 3.29
N LEU A 32 1.86 -6.84 3.24
CA LEU A 32 0.81 -6.22 2.43
C LEU A 32 -0.36 -5.84 3.32
N GLY A 33 -1.14 -4.85 2.86
CA GLY A 33 -2.35 -4.42 3.50
C GLY A 33 -3.57 -4.78 2.69
N HIS A 34 -4.63 -5.19 3.37
CA HIS A 34 -5.92 -5.44 2.75
C HIS A 34 -6.76 -4.17 2.86
N PRO A 35 -7.28 -3.62 1.74
CA PRO A 35 -8.09 -2.41 1.81
C PRO A 35 -9.34 -2.63 2.63
N GLY A 36 -9.67 -1.65 3.48
CA GLY A 36 -10.86 -1.70 4.29
C GLY A 36 -12.10 -1.21 3.57
N GLY A 37 -13.23 -1.30 4.25
CA GLY A 37 -14.50 -0.87 3.73
C GLY A 37 -15.31 -2.00 3.13
N PRO A 38 -16.62 -1.75 2.90
CA PRO A 38 -17.55 -2.82 2.53
C PRO A 38 -17.31 -3.41 1.14
N PHE A 39 -16.70 -2.63 0.22
CA PHE A 39 -16.49 -3.11 -1.15
C PHE A 39 -15.43 -4.19 -1.26
N TYR A 40 -14.50 -4.27 -0.29
CA TYR A 40 -13.38 -5.19 -0.33
C TYR A 40 -13.48 -6.30 0.70
N SER A 41 -14.51 -6.28 1.56
CA SER A 41 -14.58 -7.16 2.74
C SER A 41 -14.51 -8.65 2.42
N ARG A 42 -14.96 -9.05 1.23
CA ARG A 42 -14.97 -10.46 0.79
C ARG A 42 -13.96 -10.75 -0.31
N LYS A 43 -13.12 -9.78 -0.66
CA LYS A 43 -12.10 -9.95 -1.70
C LYS A 43 -10.78 -10.30 -1.06
N ASP A 44 -9.99 -11.10 -1.74
CA ASP A 44 -8.70 -11.55 -1.25
C ASP A 44 -7.66 -11.49 -2.36
N ASP A 45 -7.69 -12.43 -3.31
CA ASP A 45 -6.73 -12.40 -4.41
C ASP A 45 -6.88 -11.14 -5.25
N ASP A 46 -5.75 -10.62 -5.75
CA ASP A 46 -5.72 -9.42 -6.60
C ASP A 46 -6.29 -8.17 -5.90
N THR A 47 -6.21 -8.14 -4.56
CA THR A 47 -6.85 -7.09 -3.75
C THR A 47 -5.86 -6.39 -2.82
N TRP A 48 -4.90 -7.11 -2.27
CA TRP A 48 -3.92 -6.55 -1.32
C TRP A 48 -3.01 -5.54 -2.00
N THR A 49 -2.41 -4.66 -1.22
CA THR A 49 -1.67 -3.52 -1.75
C THR A 49 -0.47 -3.17 -0.87
N VAL A 50 0.52 -2.52 -1.47
CA VAL A 50 1.53 -1.80 -0.69
C VAL A 50 0.86 -0.66 0.08
N PHE A 51 1.48 -0.21 1.16
CA PHE A 51 0.94 0.91 1.96
C PHE A 51 1.29 2.20 1.25
N LYS A 52 0.29 2.93 0.78
CA LYS A 52 0.49 4.10 -0.09
C LYS A 52 -0.60 5.13 0.08
N GLY A 53 -0.29 6.35 -0.33
CA GLY A 53 -1.27 7.41 -0.43
C GLY A 53 -0.88 8.44 -1.47
N GLU A 54 -1.84 9.30 -1.83
CA GLU A 54 -1.66 10.29 -2.87
C GLU A 54 -0.82 11.47 -2.40
N LEU A 55 0.01 11.98 -3.33
CA LEU A 55 0.77 13.20 -3.12
C LEU A 55 -0.15 14.42 -3.25
N ASP A 56 0.08 15.41 -2.40
CA ASP A 56 -0.50 16.73 -2.52
C ASP A 56 0.55 17.69 -3.07
N GLY A 57 0.39 18.11 -4.33
CA GLY A 57 1.29 19.06 -4.94
C GLY A 57 2.72 18.54 -5.10
N ASN A 58 3.68 19.33 -4.65
CA ASN A 58 5.11 19.04 -4.86
C ASN A 58 5.77 18.41 -3.63
N GLU A 59 5.05 17.64 -2.84
CA GLU A 59 5.62 16.97 -1.68
C GLU A 59 6.72 16.00 -2.10
N ASP A 60 7.68 15.77 -1.20
CA ASP A 60 8.70 14.75 -1.39
C ASP A 60 8.04 13.37 -1.35
N ARG A 61 8.22 12.60 -2.42
CA ARG A 61 7.53 11.32 -2.60
C ARG A 61 7.90 10.30 -1.52
N TYR A 62 9.16 10.23 -1.14
CA TYR A 62 9.60 9.29 -0.12
C TYR A 62 9.02 9.66 1.25
N ALA A 63 8.99 10.96 1.58
CA ALA A 63 8.40 11.42 2.84
C ALA A 63 6.90 11.08 2.90
N VAL A 64 6.18 11.22 1.78
CA VAL A 64 4.78 10.83 1.70
C VAL A 64 4.63 9.33 1.92
N ALA A 65 5.49 8.52 1.30
CA ALA A 65 5.44 7.07 1.45
C ALA A 65 5.60 6.67 2.92
N LEU A 66 6.55 7.27 3.65
CA LEU A 66 6.74 6.99 5.07
C LEU A 66 5.54 7.42 5.90
N ARG A 67 5.00 8.59 5.62
CA ARG A 67 3.80 9.09 6.32
C ARG A 67 2.62 8.15 6.13
N GLU A 68 2.39 7.73 4.90
CA GLU A 68 1.27 6.84 4.59
C GLU A 68 1.44 5.46 5.23
N PHE A 69 2.68 4.97 5.28
CA PHE A 69 2.95 3.72 5.99
C PHE A 69 2.56 3.84 7.46
N GLU A 70 2.94 4.95 8.11
CA GLU A 70 2.59 5.18 9.50
C GLU A 70 1.08 5.31 9.69
N GLU A 71 0.41 6.03 8.81
CA GLU A 71 -1.05 6.20 8.90
C GLU A 71 -1.79 4.88 8.75
N GLU A 72 -1.29 4.00 7.89
CA GLU A 72 -1.97 2.74 7.57
C GLU A 72 -1.58 1.57 8.45
N THR A 73 -0.48 1.66 9.17
CA THR A 73 -0.01 0.57 10.06
C THR A 73 0.10 0.99 11.51
N GLY A 74 0.18 2.28 11.79
CA GLY A 74 0.45 2.79 13.14
C GLY A 74 1.93 2.74 13.52
N HIS A 75 2.81 2.36 12.61
CA HIS A 75 4.23 2.19 12.89
C HIS A 75 5.08 2.81 11.80
N LEU A 76 6.28 3.28 12.16
CA LEU A 76 7.28 3.71 11.18
C LEU A 76 8.25 2.56 10.90
N PRO A 77 8.78 2.46 9.67
CA PRO A 77 9.87 1.52 9.38
C PRO A 77 11.11 1.90 10.17
N PRO A 78 12.09 0.97 10.32
CA PRO A 78 13.35 1.33 10.98
C PRO A 78 13.99 2.53 10.30
N PRO A 79 14.42 3.56 11.07
CA PRO A 79 14.92 4.80 10.47
C PRO A 79 16.26 4.65 9.75
N ASP A 80 17.02 3.59 10.05
CA ASP A 80 18.30 3.30 9.44
C ASP A 80 18.22 2.31 8.27
N ALA A 81 17.02 1.88 7.89
CA ALA A 81 16.86 0.99 6.75
C ALA A 81 17.18 1.73 5.45
N ASP A 82 17.96 1.08 4.58
CA ASP A 82 18.31 1.64 3.27
C ASP A 82 17.17 1.39 2.29
N PRO A 83 16.55 2.44 1.75
CA PRO A 83 15.45 2.23 0.81
C PRO A 83 15.93 1.70 -0.53
N ILE A 84 15.19 0.72 -1.05
CA ILE A 84 15.37 0.21 -2.41
C ILE A 84 14.30 0.86 -3.26
N ASP A 85 14.70 1.66 -4.25
CA ASP A 85 13.76 2.29 -5.17
C ASP A 85 13.18 1.22 -6.10
N LEU A 86 11.88 1.00 -6.02
CA LEU A 86 11.18 0.01 -6.85
C LEU A 86 10.56 0.65 -8.10
N GLY A 87 10.77 1.95 -8.30
CA GLY A 87 10.30 2.63 -9.48
C GLY A 87 8.81 2.89 -9.48
N GLU A 88 8.28 3.09 -10.67
CA GLU A 88 6.91 3.50 -10.86
C GLU A 88 6.13 2.44 -11.65
N ILE A 89 4.86 2.31 -11.32
CA ILE A 89 3.89 1.52 -12.08
C ILE A 89 2.67 2.39 -12.36
N VAL A 90 1.85 1.96 -13.32
CA VAL A 90 0.59 2.63 -13.62
C VAL A 90 -0.54 1.66 -13.32
N GLN A 91 -1.45 2.07 -12.43
CA GLN A 91 -2.62 1.28 -12.10
C GLN A 91 -3.76 1.56 -13.08
N ARG A 92 -4.77 0.72 -13.04
CA ARG A 92 -6.00 0.92 -13.80
C ARG A 92 -6.56 2.32 -13.49
N GLY A 93 -6.99 3.02 -14.51
CA GLY A 93 -7.48 4.40 -14.37
C GLY A 93 -6.39 5.46 -14.52
N GLY A 94 -5.14 5.06 -14.79
CA GLY A 94 -4.05 5.99 -15.07
C GLY A 94 -3.34 6.55 -13.85
N LYS A 95 -3.64 6.06 -12.64
CA LYS A 95 -2.96 6.49 -11.43
C LYS A 95 -1.55 5.91 -11.39
N HIS A 96 -0.56 6.77 -11.17
CA HIS A 96 0.83 6.35 -11.03
C HIS A 96 1.13 6.02 -9.58
N VAL A 97 1.92 4.97 -9.34
CA VAL A 97 2.35 4.59 -8.01
C VAL A 97 3.85 4.41 -8.02
N VAL A 98 4.55 5.10 -7.14
CA VAL A 98 5.98 4.87 -6.88
C VAL A 98 6.11 4.18 -5.52
N ALA A 99 7.10 3.32 -5.38
CA ALA A 99 7.30 2.62 -4.11
C ALA A 99 8.77 2.38 -3.82
N TRP A 100 9.06 2.26 -2.53
CA TRP A 100 10.37 1.87 -2.01
C TRP A 100 10.20 0.66 -1.13
N ALA A 101 11.17 -0.24 -1.18
CA ALA A 101 11.22 -1.37 -0.25
C ALA A 101 12.13 -1.02 0.91
N LEU A 102 11.71 -1.36 2.11
CA LEU A 102 12.48 -1.19 3.33
C LEU A 102 12.51 -2.51 4.09
N GLU A 103 13.67 -2.87 4.62
CA GLU A 103 13.78 -4.05 5.47
C GLU A 103 13.34 -3.72 6.89
N GLY A 104 12.49 -4.55 7.45
CA GLY A 104 12.01 -4.36 8.81
C GLY A 104 11.08 -5.46 9.22
N ASP A 105 10.57 -5.37 10.44
CA ASP A 105 9.62 -6.33 10.99
C ASP A 105 8.50 -5.57 11.67
N LEU A 106 7.31 -6.15 11.61
CA LEU A 106 6.12 -5.57 12.22
C LEU A 106 5.17 -6.71 12.52
N ASP A 107 4.67 -6.75 13.75
CA ASP A 107 3.67 -7.72 14.13
C ASP A 107 2.31 -7.29 13.55
N PRO A 108 1.71 -8.09 12.65
CA PRO A 108 0.43 -7.72 12.07
C PRO A 108 -0.67 -7.47 13.10
N ASP A 109 -0.61 -8.13 14.26
CA ASP A 109 -1.60 -7.93 15.31
C ASP A 109 -1.47 -6.56 15.99
N GLU A 110 -0.35 -5.89 15.82
CA GLU A 110 -0.12 -4.55 16.36
C GLU A 110 -0.41 -3.44 15.34
N ALA A 111 -0.77 -3.80 14.12
CA ALA A 111 -1.07 -2.81 13.10
C ALA A 111 -2.41 -2.12 13.38
N ALA A 112 -2.43 -0.80 13.20
CA ALA A 112 -3.63 0.01 13.40
C ALA A 112 -3.68 1.10 12.34
N SER A 113 -4.70 1.06 11.50
CA SER A 113 -4.87 1.98 10.39
C SER A 113 -5.72 3.18 10.79
N ASN A 114 -5.49 4.32 10.14
CA ASN A 114 -6.43 5.42 10.16
C ASN A 114 -7.72 5.00 9.45
N THR A 115 -8.75 5.84 9.55
CA THR A 115 -10.08 5.53 9.04
C THR A 115 -10.50 6.52 7.96
N PHE A 116 -11.53 6.14 7.21
CA PHE A 116 -12.19 7.03 6.28
C PHE A 116 -13.70 6.88 6.42
N GLU A 117 -14.43 7.91 6.02
CA GLU A 117 -15.88 7.90 6.04
C GLU A 117 -16.45 7.75 4.63
N MET A 118 -17.54 7.02 4.51
CA MET A 118 -18.29 6.94 3.26
C MET A 118 -19.77 6.75 3.55
N GLU A 119 -20.60 7.11 2.59
CA GLU A 119 -22.02 6.83 2.70
C GLU A 119 -22.26 5.32 2.66
N TRP A 120 -22.89 4.82 3.69
CA TRP A 120 -23.19 3.40 3.80
C TRP A 120 -24.41 3.18 4.70
N PRO A 121 -25.42 2.40 4.32
CA PRO A 121 -25.55 1.75 3.00
C PRO A 121 -25.66 2.77 1.86
N PRO A 122 -25.48 2.33 0.60
CA PRO A 122 -25.62 3.24 -0.54
C PRO A 122 -26.97 3.95 -0.54
N ARG A 123 -26.96 5.25 -0.84
CA ARG A 123 -28.14 6.10 -0.94
C ARG A 123 -28.95 6.21 0.35
N SER A 124 -28.33 5.89 1.49
CA SER A 124 -29.02 5.95 2.79
C SER A 124 -29.00 7.35 3.41
N GLY A 125 -28.09 8.21 2.95
CA GLY A 125 -27.84 9.51 3.59
C GLY A 125 -27.09 9.39 4.90
N ARG A 126 -26.68 8.19 5.30
CA ARG A 126 -25.91 7.93 6.51
C ARG A 126 -24.47 7.66 6.15
N THR A 127 -23.55 8.08 7.02
CA THR A 127 -22.11 7.78 6.85
C THR A 127 -21.69 6.72 7.84
N ALA A 128 -20.71 5.93 7.44
CA ALA A 128 -20.06 4.95 8.31
C ALA A 128 -18.55 5.11 8.17
N GLU A 129 -17.83 4.79 9.23
CA GLU A 129 -16.39 4.88 9.28
C GLU A 129 -15.78 3.50 9.13
N PHE A 130 -14.76 3.39 8.28
CA PHE A 130 -14.06 2.14 8.01
C PHE A 130 -12.55 2.37 8.09
N PRO A 131 -11.75 1.37 8.49
CA PRO A 131 -10.31 1.52 8.42
C PRO A 131 -9.84 1.56 6.96
N GLU A 132 -8.81 2.34 6.68
CA GLU A 132 -8.19 2.36 5.34
C GLU A 132 -7.62 0.98 5.01
N ILE A 133 -6.99 0.33 6.00
CA ILE A 133 -6.46 -1.03 5.91
C ILE A 133 -7.11 -1.84 7.04
N ASP A 134 -7.80 -2.91 6.70
CA ASP A 134 -8.51 -3.71 7.71
C ASP A 134 -7.74 -4.95 8.14
N ARG A 135 -6.74 -5.39 7.36
CA ARG A 135 -5.88 -6.52 7.69
C ARG A 135 -4.48 -6.27 7.15
N VAL A 136 -3.50 -6.79 7.86
CA VAL A 136 -2.09 -6.72 7.47
C VAL A 136 -1.53 -8.15 7.56
N GLY A 137 -0.69 -8.54 6.62
CA GLY A 137 -0.12 -9.87 6.65
C GLY A 137 1.22 -9.97 5.96
N TRP A 138 2.02 -10.91 6.43
CA TRP A 138 3.28 -11.29 5.79
C TRP A 138 3.02 -12.43 4.81
N PHE A 139 3.59 -12.33 3.63
CA PHE A 139 3.44 -13.34 2.57
C PHE A 139 4.79 -13.62 1.94
N ASP A 140 5.04 -14.89 1.59
CA ASP A 140 6.15 -15.20 0.70
C ASP A 140 5.87 -14.60 -0.69
N LEU A 141 6.86 -14.52 -1.55
CA LEU A 141 6.69 -13.85 -2.84
C LEU A 141 5.65 -14.52 -3.73
N ALA A 142 5.61 -15.86 -3.73
CA ALA A 142 4.64 -16.58 -4.55
C ALA A 142 3.21 -16.26 -4.11
N THR A 143 2.95 -16.31 -2.82
CA THR A 143 1.63 -15.98 -2.27
C THR A 143 1.31 -14.50 -2.47
N ALA A 144 2.29 -13.63 -2.21
CA ALA A 144 2.10 -12.19 -2.39
C ALA A 144 1.73 -11.86 -3.84
N SER A 145 2.33 -12.54 -4.81
CA SER A 145 2.04 -12.32 -6.23
C SER A 145 0.57 -12.60 -6.56
N THR A 146 -0.04 -13.57 -5.87
CA THR A 146 -1.46 -13.87 -6.03
C THR A 146 -2.34 -12.85 -5.30
N LYS A 147 -1.92 -12.44 -4.12
CA LYS A 147 -2.71 -11.55 -3.25
C LYS A 147 -2.71 -10.11 -3.73
N ILE A 148 -1.56 -9.61 -4.19
CA ILE A 148 -1.38 -8.20 -4.53
C ILE A 148 -2.15 -7.85 -5.80
N ARG A 149 -2.60 -6.60 -5.90
CA ARG A 149 -3.22 -6.08 -7.12
C ARG A 149 -2.29 -6.32 -8.30
N ALA A 150 -2.84 -6.79 -9.41
CA ALA A 150 -2.04 -7.19 -10.57
C ALA A 150 -1.10 -6.09 -11.04
N ALA A 151 -1.55 -4.82 -11.05
CA ALA A 151 -0.73 -3.71 -11.50
C ALA A 151 0.50 -3.47 -10.61
N GLN A 152 0.48 -3.94 -9.35
CA GLN A 152 1.59 -3.77 -8.42
C GLN A 152 2.56 -4.95 -8.41
N ARG A 153 2.27 -6.04 -9.12
CA ARG A 153 3.17 -7.20 -9.17
C ARG A 153 4.60 -6.85 -9.56
N PRO A 154 4.85 -5.89 -10.48
CA PRO A 154 6.22 -5.51 -10.80
C PRO A 154 7.04 -5.08 -9.60
N PHE A 155 6.43 -4.54 -8.55
CA PHE A 155 7.18 -4.19 -7.33
C PHE A 155 7.80 -5.42 -6.69
N LEU A 156 7.09 -6.55 -6.66
CA LEU A 156 7.61 -7.80 -6.10
C LEU A 156 8.78 -8.33 -6.94
N GLU A 157 8.64 -8.29 -8.25
CA GLU A 157 9.68 -8.74 -9.17
C GLU A 157 10.94 -7.89 -9.04
N ARG A 158 10.76 -6.57 -8.94
CA ARG A 158 11.88 -5.63 -8.79
C ARG A 158 12.57 -5.79 -7.44
N LEU A 159 11.83 -6.08 -6.37
CA LEU A 159 12.42 -6.36 -5.08
C LEU A 159 13.25 -7.63 -5.13
N GLU A 160 12.71 -8.70 -5.69
CA GLU A 160 13.43 -9.97 -5.82
C GLU A 160 14.73 -9.77 -6.60
N ALA A 161 14.68 -9.03 -7.70
CA ALA A 161 15.85 -8.75 -8.52
C ALA A 161 16.89 -7.93 -7.75
N ALA A 162 16.45 -6.96 -6.95
CA ALA A 162 17.35 -6.11 -6.19
C ALA A 162 18.09 -6.86 -5.08
N LEU A 163 17.46 -7.92 -4.54
CA LEU A 163 18.04 -8.71 -3.45
C LEU A 163 18.76 -9.96 -3.94
N ALA A 164 18.77 -10.22 -5.23
CA ALA A 164 19.41 -11.40 -5.80
C ALA A 164 20.95 -11.28 -5.77
#